data_4fd695131777b877f1acc93c95000fb3
#
_entry.id   4fd695131777b877f1acc93c95000fb3
#
_cell.length_a   1.000
_cell.length_b   1.000
_cell.length_c   1.000
_cell.angle_alpha   90.00
_cell.angle_beta   90.00
_cell.angle_gamma   90.00
#
_symmetry.space_group_name_H-M   'P 1'
#
loop_
_entity.id
_entity.type
_entity.pdbx_description
1 polymer ?
#
loop_
_entity_poly.entity_id
_entity_poly.type
_entity_poly.pdbx_seq_one_letter_code
_entity_poly.pdbx_strand_id
1 'polypeptide(L)'
;LTGIGIPGPLAAFGWECFQLHADLYQNLMDQSGIDYQHRTVAKIDLAMEESEIDGLKETAERMDAVEGFEARWLEPEDVAKLEPRIAPGILGGMYDHGNAGVDSYKLTNAFAAAATEMGATVRVGNVQGLEGNSGKIDRVILEDGEISCGQVVMAMGPWSRRAESWLNIYIPVDPLKGEILRLELEGDRIKYDISGGGASIYPKLDG
;
A
#
# COMPACT_ATOMS: atom_id res chain seq x y z
N LEU A 1 -2.71 -1.17 -3.71
CA LEU A 1 -3.96 -0.69 -3.09
C LEU A 1 -4.95 -1.85 -3.01
N THR A 2 -5.48 -2.09 -1.83
CA THR A 2 -6.41 -3.20 -1.55
C THR A 2 -7.75 -2.62 -1.11
N GLY A 3 -8.80 -2.92 -1.87
CA GLY A 3 -10.16 -2.49 -1.54
C GLY A 3 -10.83 -3.43 -0.55
N ILE A 4 -10.59 -4.73 -0.71
CA ILE A 4 -11.18 -5.79 0.11
C ILE A 4 -10.04 -6.61 0.74
N GLY A 5 -10.30 -7.13 1.94
CA GLY A 5 -9.30 -7.94 2.65
C GLY A 5 -8.64 -7.22 3.84
N ILE A 6 -8.95 -5.95 4.08
CA ILE A 6 -8.56 -5.29 5.34
C ILE A 6 -9.50 -5.80 6.44
N PRO A 7 -8.98 -6.48 7.47
CA PRO A 7 -9.83 -7.07 8.50
C PRO A 7 -10.33 -6.05 9.52
N GLY A 8 -11.45 -6.38 10.18
CA GLY A 8 -11.92 -5.70 11.37
C GLY A 8 -12.43 -4.27 11.13
N PRO A 9 -12.26 -3.36 12.10
CA PRO A 9 -12.91 -2.04 12.08
C PRO A 9 -12.38 -1.11 10.97
N LEU A 10 -11.26 -1.43 10.34
CA LEU A 10 -10.68 -0.66 9.24
C LEU A 10 -11.23 -1.04 7.86
N ALA A 11 -12.07 -2.06 7.75
CA ALA A 11 -12.57 -2.55 6.46
C ALA A 11 -13.32 -1.45 5.67
N ALA A 12 -14.27 -0.78 6.30
CA ALA A 12 -15.04 0.28 5.65
C ALA A 12 -14.16 1.47 5.24
N PHE A 13 -13.24 1.86 6.11
CA PHE A 13 -12.28 2.92 5.82
C PHE A 13 -11.35 2.55 4.65
N GLY A 14 -10.85 1.32 4.63
CA GLY A 14 -10.00 0.81 3.56
C GLY A 14 -10.72 0.81 2.21
N TRP A 15 -12.00 0.43 2.21
CA TRP A 15 -12.83 0.48 1.00
C TRP A 15 -13.03 1.90 0.47
N GLU A 16 -13.37 2.84 1.34
CA GLU A 16 -13.52 4.26 0.96
C GLU A 16 -12.21 4.84 0.40
N CYS A 17 -11.07 4.56 1.05
CA CYS A 17 -9.76 4.95 0.56
C CYS A 17 -9.46 4.36 -0.83
N PHE A 18 -9.82 3.10 -1.06
CA PHE A 18 -9.60 2.44 -2.34
C PHE A 18 -10.38 3.14 -3.47
N GLN A 19 -11.66 3.44 -3.23
CA GLN A 19 -12.50 4.15 -4.20
C GLN A 19 -11.97 5.56 -4.48
N LEU A 20 -11.59 6.31 -3.44
CA LEU A 20 -10.99 7.63 -3.59
C LEU A 20 -9.69 7.61 -4.41
N HIS A 21 -8.86 6.58 -4.28
CA HIS A 21 -7.66 6.44 -5.11
C HIS A 21 -7.98 6.20 -6.59
N ALA A 22 -9.03 5.44 -6.90
CA ALA A 22 -9.46 5.22 -8.27
C ALA A 22 -9.97 6.53 -8.90
N ASP A 23 -10.79 7.28 -8.17
CA ASP A 23 -11.34 8.57 -8.63
C ASP A 23 -10.27 9.65 -8.79
N LEU A 24 -9.25 9.59 -7.93
CA LEU A 24 -8.17 10.59 -7.91
C LEU A 24 -7.17 10.43 -9.05
N TYR A 25 -7.03 9.23 -9.63
CA TYR A 25 -5.92 8.90 -10.52
C TYR A 25 -5.74 9.91 -11.65
N GLN A 26 -6.78 10.12 -12.45
CA GLN A 26 -6.70 11.02 -13.60
C GLN A 26 -6.45 12.48 -13.17
N ASN A 27 -7.16 12.95 -12.15
CA ASN A 27 -7.00 14.31 -11.66
C ASN A 27 -5.60 14.56 -11.10
N LEU A 28 -5.04 13.63 -10.35
CA LEU A 28 -3.72 13.76 -9.78
C LEU A 28 -2.63 13.70 -10.86
N MET A 29 -2.80 12.84 -11.88
CA MET A 29 -1.92 12.79 -13.02
C MET A 29 -1.92 14.11 -13.81
N ASP A 30 -3.09 14.66 -14.09
CA ASP A 30 -3.24 15.92 -14.82
C ASP A 30 -2.62 17.11 -14.07
N GLN A 31 -2.82 17.18 -12.75
CA GLN A 31 -2.27 18.24 -11.90
C GLN A 31 -0.76 18.12 -11.68
N SER A 32 -0.26 16.92 -11.50
CA SER A 32 1.15 16.69 -11.16
C SER A 32 2.06 16.49 -12.38
N GLY A 33 1.50 16.12 -13.53
CA GLY A 33 2.25 15.64 -14.69
C GLY A 33 2.93 14.29 -14.50
N ILE A 34 2.59 13.54 -13.43
CA ILE A 34 3.26 12.28 -13.06
C ILE A 34 2.27 11.12 -13.17
N ASP A 35 2.51 10.20 -14.10
CA ASP A 35 1.83 8.92 -14.17
C ASP A 35 2.41 7.95 -13.14
N TYR A 36 1.67 7.68 -12.08
CA TYR A 36 2.05 6.73 -11.04
C TYR A 36 1.56 5.30 -11.28
N GLN A 37 1.20 5.01 -12.53
CA GLN A 37 0.91 3.66 -13.04
C GLN A 37 -0.22 2.93 -12.29
N HIS A 38 -1.27 3.66 -11.94
CA HIS A 38 -2.45 3.03 -11.35
C HIS A 38 -3.08 2.06 -12.34
N ARG A 39 -3.21 0.81 -11.95
CA ARG A 39 -3.81 -0.25 -12.78
C ARG A 39 -4.49 -1.30 -11.93
N THR A 40 -5.55 -1.89 -12.45
CA THR A 40 -6.10 -3.11 -11.84
C THR A 40 -5.10 -4.25 -12.01
N VAL A 41 -4.90 -5.02 -10.97
CA VAL A 41 -3.99 -6.17 -10.95
C VAL A 41 -4.74 -7.47 -10.68
N ALA A 42 -4.23 -8.54 -11.24
CA ALA A 42 -4.63 -9.90 -10.88
C ALA A 42 -3.57 -10.49 -9.93
N LYS A 43 -4.01 -11.25 -8.96
CA LYS A 43 -3.18 -11.85 -7.93
C LYS A 43 -3.47 -13.34 -7.79
N ILE A 44 -2.46 -14.10 -7.34
CA ILE A 44 -2.60 -15.49 -6.92
C ILE A 44 -1.98 -15.62 -5.53
N ASP A 45 -2.80 -15.91 -4.52
CA ASP A 45 -2.35 -16.28 -3.19
C ASP A 45 -2.26 -17.80 -3.10
N LEU A 46 -1.05 -18.33 -2.98
CA LEU A 46 -0.79 -19.77 -2.98
C LEU A 46 -1.03 -20.39 -1.60
N ALA A 47 -1.72 -21.52 -1.56
CA ALA A 47 -1.78 -22.36 -0.39
C ALA A 47 -0.58 -23.34 -0.40
N MET A 48 0.30 -23.20 0.57
CA MET A 48 1.46 -24.07 0.79
C MET A 48 1.17 -25.13 1.86
N GLU A 49 0.20 -24.86 2.74
CA GLU A 49 -0.22 -25.74 3.84
C GLU A 49 -1.74 -25.92 3.85
N GLU A 50 -2.22 -27.06 4.32
CA GLU A 50 -3.65 -27.38 4.41
C GLU A 50 -4.44 -26.35 5.24
N SER A 51 -3.82 -25.80 6.27
CA SER A 51 -4.42 -24.79 7.15
C SER A 51 -4.76 -23.49 6.46
N GLU A 52 -4.19 -23.19 5.29
CA GLU A 52 -4.40 -21.97 4.53
C GLU A 52 -5.61 -22.06 3.57
N ILE A 53 -6.01 -23.30 3.20
CA ILE A 53 -6.99 -23.53 2.13
C ILE A 53 -8.36 -22.92 2.45
N ASP A 54 -8.92 -23.23 3.61
CA ASP A 54 -10.27 -22.77 3.98
C ASP A 54 -10.32 -21.24 4.06
N GLY A 55 -9.30 -20.62 4.65
CA GLY A 55 -9.22 -19.15 4.75
C GLY A 55 -9.12 -18.44 3.39
N LEU A 56 -8.39 -19.03 2.44
CA LEU A 56 -8.30 -18.49 1.07
C LEU A 56 -9.62 -18.69 0.31
N LYS A 57 -10.30 -19.83 0.45
CA LYS A 57 -11.62 -20.06 -0.15
C LYS A 57 -12.68 -19.09 0.37
N GLU A 58 -12.76 -18.92 1.69
CA GLU A 58 -13.66 -17.93 2.30
C GLU A 58 -13.37 -16.50 1.84
N THR A 59 -12.09 -16.18 1.64
CA THR A 59 -11.69 -14.87 1.15
C THR A 59 -12.10 -14.69 -0.32
N ALA A 60 -11.94 -15.72 -1.15
CA ALA A 60 -12.40 -15.70 -2.54
C ALA A 60 -13.91 -15.44 -2.62
N GLU A 61 -14.73 -16.17 -1.86
CA GLU A 61 -16.19 -15.99 -1.81
C GLU A 61 -16.59 -14.55 -1.42
N ARG A 62 -15.92 -13.98 -0.42
CA ARG A 62 -16.17 -12.60 0.01
C ARG A 62 -15.81 -11.58 -1.04
N MET A 63 -14.69 -11.78 -1.76
CA MET A 63 -14.24 -10.86 -2.80
C MET A 63 -15.13 -10.93 -4.04
N ASP A 64 -15.50 -12.13 -4.47
CA ASP A 64 -16.35 -12.35 -5.65
C ASP A 64 -17.78 -11.80 -5.46
N ALA A 65 -18.23 -11.66 -4.22
CA ALA A 65 -19.51 -11.05 -3.90
C ALA A 65 -19.54 -9.51 -4.05
N VAL A 66 -18.40 -8.88 -4.31
CA VAL A 66 -18.30 -7.41 -4.40
C VAL A 66 -18.16 -6.98 -5.86
N GLU A 67 -19.01 -6.07 -6.29
CA GLU A 67 -19.00 -5.52 -7.64
C GLU A 67 -17.63 -4.93 -8.01
N GLY A 68 -17.12 -5.31 -9.18
CA GLY A 68 -15.80 -4.91 -9.67
C GLY A 68 -14.64 -5.83 -9.25
N PHE A 69 -14.92 -6.87 -8.45
CA PHE A 69 -13.95 -7.91 -8.11
C PHE A 69 -14.35 -9.25 -8.71
N GLU A 70 -13.36 -10.04 -9.03
CA GLU A 70 -13.47 -11.45 -9.43
C GLU A 70 -12.52 -12.24 -8.54
N ALA A 71 -13.00 -13.29 -7.88
CA ALA A 71 -12.13 -14.17 -7.10
C ALA A 71 -12.64 -15.60 -7.10
N ARG A 72 -11.70 -16.54 -7.12
CA ARG A 72 -12.03 -17.97 -7.10
C ARG A 72 -10.86 -18.80 -6.61
N TRP A 73 -11.17 -19.97 -6.07
CA TRP A 73 -10.18 -20.99 -5.80
C TRP A 73 -9.72 -21.65 -7.10
N LEU A 74 -8.44 -21.98 -7.17
CA LEU A 74 -7.80 -22.72 -8.25
C LEU A 74 -7.14 -23.97 -7.69
N GLU A 75 -7.39 -25.10 -8.32
CA GLU A 75 -6.62 -26.32 -8.05
C GLU A 75 -5.17 -26.18 -8.56
N PRO A 76 -4.22 -26.97 -8.05
CA PRO A 76 -2.80 -26.83 -8.40
C PRO A 76 -2.53 -26.85 -9.92
N GLU A 77 -3.24 -27.67 -10.66
CA GLU A 77 -3.11 -27.77 -12.12
C GLU A 77 -3.55 -26.49 -12.85
N ASP A 78 -4.56 -25.79 -12.33
CA ASP A 78 -5.04 -24.55 -12.92
C ASP A 78 -4.11 -23.37 -12.58
N VAL A 79 -3.55 -23.36 -11.38
CA VAL A 79 -2.47 -22.42 -11.02
C VAL A 79 -1.27 -22.60 -11.97
N ALA A 80 -0.83 -23.84 -12.19
CA ALA A 80 0.29 -24.14 -13.08
C ALA A 80 0.02 -23.76 -14.55
N LYS A 81 -1.24 -23.78 -15.02
CA LYS A 81 -1.62 -23.29 -16.35
C LYS A 81 -1.51 -21.77 -16.45
N LEU A 82 -1.85 -21.04 -15.37
CA LEU A 82 -1.77 -19.58 -15.35
C LEU A 82 -0.32 -19.09 -15.27
N GLU A 83 0.47 -19.70 -14.40
CA GLU A 83 1.89 -19.36 -14.23
C GLU A 83 2.75 -20.64 -14.08
N PRO A 84 3.28 -21.14 -15.19
CA PRO A 84 4.03 -22.40 -15.22
C PRO A 84 5.34 -22.40 -14.44
N ARG A 85 5.82 -21.24 -14.02
CA ARG A 85 7.06 -21.09 -13.24
C ARG A 85 6.86 -21.30 -11.75
N ILE A 86 5.62 -21.42 -11.28
CA ILE A 86 5.34 -21.76 -9.89
C ILE A 86 5.83 -23.20 -9.65
N ALA A 87 6.67 -23.36 -8.64
CA ALA A 87 7.22 -24.66 -8.28
C ALA A 87 6.09 -25.65 -7.91
N PRO A 88 6.26 -26.95 -8.20
CA PRO A 88 5.32 -27.97 -7.79
C PRO A 88 5.30 -28.10 -6.25
N GLY A 89 4.20 -28.62 -5.72
CA GLY A 89 4.03 -28.85 -4.27
C GLY A 89 3.10 -27.85 -3.57
N ILE A 90 2.51 -26.91 -4.32
CA ILE A 90 1.40 -26.11 -3.82
C ILE A 90 0.13 -26.95 -3.70
N LEU A 91 -0.76 -26.58 -2.79
CA LEU A 91 -2.05 -27.24 -2.57
C LEU A 91 -3.21 -26.58 -3.34
N GLY A 92 -2.94 -25.49 -4.03
CA GLY A 92 -3.85 -24.67 -4.80
C GLY A 92 -3.56 -23.19 -4.61
N GLY A 93 -4.50 -22.36 -5.01
CA GLY A 93 -4.38 -20.92 -4.82
C GLY A 93 -5.69 -20.18 -5.00
N MET A 94 -5.78 -19.01 -4.37
CA MET A 94 -6.84 -18.06 -4.62
C MET A 94 -6.40 -17.11 -5.72
N TYR A 95 -7.11 -17.10 -6.83
CA TYR A 95 -7.00 -16.04 -7.83
C TYR A 95 -7.92 -14.90 -7.45
N ASP A 96 -7.45 -13.68 -7.55
CA ASP A 96 -8.28 -12.48 -7.48
C ASP A 96 -7.88 -11.44 -8.53
N HIS A 97 -8.87 -10.62 -8.92
CA HIS A 97 -8.72 -9.48 -9.80
C HIS A 97 -9.67 -8.38 -9.31
N GLY A 98 -9.21 -7.13 -9.33
CA GLY A 98 -10.00 -5.98 -8.86
C GLY A 98 -9.20 -5.03 -7.97
N ASN A 99 -8.17 -5.53 -7.29
CA ASN A 99 -7.23 -4.68 -6.56
C ASN A 99 -6.39 -3.83 -7.52
N ALA A 100 -5.75 -2.77 -7.00
CA ALA A 100 -4.95 -1.87 -7.82
C ALA A 100 -3.47 -1.90 -7.45
N GLY A 101 -2.63 -1.92 -8.47
CA GLY A 101 -1.19 -1.67 -8.37
C GLY A 101 -0.86 -0.22 -8.64
N VAL A 102 0.12 0.32 -7.94
CA VAL A 102 0.67 1.66 -8.15
C VAL A 102 2.19 1.65 -7.97
N ASP A 103 2.86 2.60 -8.60
CA ASP A 103 4.24 2.96 -8.21
C ASP A 103 4.18 3.92 -7.02
N SER A 104 4.52 3.45 -5.84
CA SER A 104 4.39 4.20 -4.59
C SER A 104 5.33 5.42 -4.53
N TYR A 105 6.50 5.35 -5.16
CA TYR A 105 7.41 6.48 -5.24
C TYR A 105 6.84 7.59 -6.14
N LYS A 106 6.36 7.22 -7.32
CA LYS A 106 5.71 8.17 -8.23
C LYS A 106 4.44 8.76 -7.63
N LEU A 107 3.63 7.95 -6.95
CA LEU A 107 2.41 8.42 -6.26
C LEU A 107 2.75 9.48 -5.20
N THR A 108 3.77 9.24 -4.38
CA THR A 108 4.21 10.22 -3.37
C THR A 108 4.66 11.53 -4.02
N ASN A 109 5.43 11.45 -5.11
CA ASN A 109 5.86 12.63 -5.84
C ASN A 109 4.70 13.35 -6.55
N ALA A 110 3.73 12.61 -7.07
CA ALA A 110 2.53 13.20 -7.67
C ALA A 110 1.73 14.02 -6.65
N PHE A 111 1.51 13.50 -5.45
CA PHE A 111 0.87 14.27 -4.38
C PHE A 111 1.67 15.52 -4.00
N ALA A 112 2.99 15.40 -3.86
CA ALA A 112 3.83 16.56 -3.53
C ALA A 112 3.80 17.62 -4.62
N ALA A 113 3.87 17.23 -5.89
CA ALA A 113 3.80 18.14 -7.04
C ALA A 113 2.44 18.84 -7.10
N ALA A 114 1.34 18.09 -7.06
CA ALA A 114 0.00 18.67 -7.09
C ALA A 114 -0.26 19.61 -5.90
N ALA A 115 0.17 19.23 -4.70
CA ALA A 115 0.06 20.12 -3.54
C ALA A 115 0.84 21.42 -3.73
N THR A 116 2.04 21.35 -4.33
CA THR A 116 2.84 22.54 -4.62
C THR A 116 2.17 23.45 -5.64
N GLU A 117 1.58 22.90 -6.70
CA GLU A 117 0.78 23.68 -7.65
C GLU A 117 -0.43 24.37 -7.00
N MET A 118 -0.98 23.75 -5.96
CA MET A 118 -2.06 24.33 -5.14
C MET A 118 -1.57 25.33 -4.08
N GLY A 119 -0.27 25.64 -4.02
CA GLY A 119 0.32 26.62 -3.12
C GLY A 119 0.91 26.06 -1.82
N ALA A 120 1.02 24.74 -1.68
CA ALA A 120 1.73 24.15 -0.55
C ALA A 120 3.25 24.32 -0.72
N THR A 121 3.97 24.40 0.41
CA THR A 121 5.43 24.41 0.42
C THR A 121 5.95 23.05 0.87
N VAL A 122 6.71 22.38 0.01
CA VAL A 122 7.46 21.16 0.35
C VAL A 122 8.86 21.55 0.78
N ARG A 123 9.27 21.18 1.99
CA ARG A 123 10.57 21.49 2.55
C ARG A 123 11.23 20.23 3.12
N VAL A 124 12.49 20.04 2.82
CA VAL A 124 13.32 19.05 3.50
C VAL A 124 13.85 19.67 4.78
N GLY A 125 13.72 18.97 5.91
CA GLY A 125 14.18 19.43 7.19
C GLY A 125 14.10 18.34 8.25
N ASN A 126 14.84 18.51 9.33
CA ASN A 126 14.85 17.62 10.48
C ASN A 126 14.03 18.24 11.62
N VAL A 127 12.86 17.67 11.89
CA VAL A 127 11.99 18.11 12.98
C VAL A 127 12.57 17.63 14.31
N GLN A 128 12.81 18.57 15.22
CA GLN A 128 13.37 18.33 16.55
C GLN A 128 12.30 18.32 17.64
N GLY A 129 11.15 18.94 17.41
CA GLY A 129 10.12 19.05 18.43
C GLY A 129 8.88 19.81 17.98
N LEU A 130 7.94 19.86 18.89
CA LEU A 130 6.73 20.68 18.80
C LEU A 130 6.64 21.57 20.03
N GLU A 131 6.28 22.82 19.84
CA GLU A 131 6.06 23.76 20.93
C GLU A 131 4.68 24.42 20.82
N GLY A 132 4.20 24.87 21.97
CA GLY A 132 2.93 25.57 22.05
C GLY A 132 2.56 25.95 23.46
N ASN A 133 1.44 26.62 23.60
CA ASN A 133 0.93 27.12 24.86
C ASN A 133 -0.51 26.64 25.11
N SER A 134 -0.86 26.49 26.42
CA SER A 134 -2.23 26.17 26.84
C SER A 134 -2.83 24.93 26.16
N GLY A 135 -2.01 23.88 25.92
CA GLY A 135 -2.46 22.63 25.31
C GLY A 135 -2.66 22.68 23.78
N LYS A 136 -2.19 23.74 23.13
CA LYS A 136 -2.24 23.90 21.68
C LYS A 136 -0.83 24.03 21.12
N ILE A 137 -0.53 23.23 20.09
CA ILE A 137 0.71 23.37 19.31
C ILE A 137 0.58 24.58 18.38
N ASP A 138 1.57 25.44 18.37
CA ASP A 138 1.65 26.62 17.49
C ASP A 138 2.96 26.72 16.72
N ARG A 139 3.95 25.87 17.03
CA ARG A 139 5.25 25.85 16.34
C ARG A 139 5.78 24.43 16.15
N VAL A 140 6.42 24.22 15.00
CA VAL A 140 7.25 23.06 14.71
C VAL A 140 8.71 23.51 14.76
N ILE A 141 9.51 22.87 15.61
CA ILE A 141 10.92 23.17 15.80
C ILE A 141 11.77 22.32 14.86
N LEU A 142 12.59 22.96 14.09
CA LEU A 142 13.53 22.37 13.14
C LEU A 142 14.97 22.55 13.66
N GLU A 143 15.90 21.81 13.08
CA GLU A 143 17.32 21.97 13.37
C GLU A 143 17.84 23.37 13.00
N ASP A 144 17.25 23.98 11.96
CA ASP A 144 17.66 25.27 11.39
C ASP A 144 16.65 26.41 11.60
N GLY A 145 15.72 26.26 12.52
CA GLY A 145 14.72 27.28 12.84
C GLY A 145 13.37 26.75 13.30
N GLU A 146 12.32 27.51 13.08
CA GLU A 146 10.96 27.13 13.48
C GLU A 146 9.94 27.47 12.37
N ILE A 147 8.79 26.78 12.38
CA ILE A 147 7.65 27.06 11.53
C ILE A 147 6.43 27.28 12.42
N SER A 148 5.82 28.46 12.35
CA SER A 148 4.55 28.72 13.00
C SER A 148 3.41 27.99 12.29
N CYS A 149 2.49 27.40 13.05
CA CYS A 149 1.39 26.61 12.51
C CYS A 149 0.11 26.75 13.35
N GLY A 150 -1.03 26.57 12.73
CA GLY A 150 -2.33 26.49 13.43
C GLY A 150 -2.69 25.05 13.81
N GLN A 151 -2.22 24.09 13.01
CA GLN A 151 -2.43 22.65 13.19
C GLN A 151 -1.21 21.88 12.67
N VAL A 152 -0.97 20.69 13.22
CA VAL A 152 0.09 19.78 12.79
C VAL A 152 -0.51 18.40 12.52
N VAL A 153 -0.19 17.81 11.39
CA VAL A 153 -0.49 16.41 11.07
C VAL A 153 0.80 15.61 11.21
N MET A 154 0.78 14.64 12.13
CA MET A 154 1.92 13.77 12.42
C MET A 154 1.88 12.55 11.48
N ALA A 155 2.50 12.64 10.31
CA ALA A 155 2.56 11.59 9.30
C ALA A 155 3.95 10.95 9.21
N MET A 156 4.54 10.59 10.36
CA MET A 156 5.94 10.17 10.50
C MET A 156 6.20 8.68 10.20
N GLY A 157 5.16 7.91 9.83
CA GLY A 157 5.29 6.49 9.53
C GLY A 157 5.95 5.71 10.69
N PRO A 158 6.96 4.85 10.43
CA PRO A 158 7.59 4.03 11.45
C PRO A 158 8.35 4.83 12.53
N TRP A 159 8.60 6.12 12.30
CA TRP A 159 9.25 7.00 13.29
C TRP A 159 8.28 7.76 14.18
N SER A 160 6.98 7.50 14.09
CA SER A 160 5.93 8.19 14.85
C SER A 160 6.15 8.16 16.37
N ARG A 161 6.77 7.10 16.90
CA ARG A 161 7.13 7.01 18.32
C ARG A 161 8.01 8.17 18.82
N ARG A 162 8.79 8.81 17.94
CA ARG A 162 9.60 9.98 18.34
C ARG A 162 8.76 11.12 18.90
N ALA A 163 7.51 11.23 18.47
CA ALA A 163 6.59 12.25 18.94
C ALA A 163 6.11 12.03 20.39
N GLU A 164 6.32 10.86 20.99
CA GLU A 164 5.98 10.61 22.41
C GLU A 164 6.62 11.66 23.34
N SER A 165 7.91 11.96 23.12
CA SER A 165 8.64 12.93 23.93
C SER A 165 8.18 14.37 23.71
N TRP A 166 7.60 14.69 22.55
CA TRP A 166 7.12 16.04 22.24
C TRP A 166 5.70 16.27 22.73
N LEU A 167 4.89 15.23 22.77
CA LEU A 167 3.46 15.30 23.08
C LEU A 167 3.09 14.76 24.47
N ASN A 168 4.02 14.07 25.11
CA ASN A 168 3.80 13.34 26.36
C ASN A 168 2.61 12.38 26.28
N ILE A 169 2.52 11.64 25.18
CA ILE A 169 1.52 10.59 24.92
C ILE A 169 2.23 9.31 24.49
N TYR A 170 1.60 8.17 24.73
CA TYR A 170 2.09 6.88 24.23
C TYR A 170 1.66 6.64 22.77
N ILE A 171 2.62 6.30 21.89
CA ILE A 171 2.38 6.00 20.47
C ILE A 171 2.91 4.59 20.16
N PRO A 172 2.05 3.57 20.09
CA PRO A 172 2.44 2.17 19.94
C PRO A 172 2.85 1.83 18.49
N VAL A 173 3.85 2.54 17.96
CA VAL A 173 4.38 2.33 16.60
C VAL A 173 5.86 2.01 16.68
N ASP A 174 6.23 0.80 16.28
CA ASP A 174 7.61 0.36 16.17
C ASP A 174 8.01 0.13 14.71
N PRO A 175 9.23 0.50 14.31
CA PRO A 175 9.72 0.23 12.97
C PRO A 175 9.92 -1.28 12.77
N LEU A 176 9.31 -1.79 11.69
CA LEU A 176 9.55 -3.15 11.20
C LEU A 176 10.35 -3.07 9.90
N LYS A 177 11.52 -3.72 9.87
CA LYS A 177 12.32 -3.81 8.66
C LYS A 177 11.72 -4.84 7.71
N GLY A 178 11.38 -4.44 6.49
CA GLY A 178 11.13 -5.32 5.36
C GLY A 178 12.30 -5.32 4.39
N GLU A 179 12.42 -6.38 3.60
CA GLU A 179 13.42 -6.48 2.54
C GLU A 179 12.72 -6.67 1.20
N ILE A 180 13.15 -5.95 0.19
CA ILE A 180 12.65 -6.04 -1.18
C ILE A 180 13.86 -6.30 -2.08
N LEU A 181 13.78 -7.38 -2.86
CA LEU A 181 14.72 -7.67 -3.92
C LEU A 181 14.11 -7.24 -5.25
N ARG A 182 14.89 -6.54 -6.06
CA ARG A 182 14.53 -6.25 -7.44
C ARG A 182 15.29 -7.21 -8.34
N LEU A 183 14.56 -7.98 -9.14
CA LEU A 183 15.10 -9.02 -10.00
C LEU A 183 14.66 -8.74 -11.44
N GLU A 184 15.57 -8.94 -12.38
CA GLU A 184 15.25 -9.04 -13.80
C GLU A 184 15.16 -10.53 -14.15
N LEU A 185 14.06 -10.92 -14.78
CA LEU A 185 13.82 -12.30 -15.18
C LEU A 185 13.95 -12.42 -16.70
N GLU A 186 14.64 -13.45 -17.15
CA GLU A 186 14.69 -13.80 -18.57
C GLU A 186 13.34 -14.39 -19.02
N GLY A 187 12.97 -14.11 -20.28
CA GLY A 187 11.74 -14.63 -20.88
C GLY A 187 10.52 -13.75 -20.68
N ASP A 188 9.33 -14.36 -20.69
CA ASP A 188 8.07 -13.65 -20.57
C ASP A 188 7.89 -13.08 -19.16
N ARG A 189 7.27 -11.91 -19.07
CA ARG A 189 6.94 -11.29 -17.77
C ARG A 189 5.93 -12.12 -17.00
N ILE A 190 6.12 -12.16 -15.67
CA ILE A 190 5.08 -12.62 -14.75
C ILE A 190 3.89 -11.66 -14.87
N LYS A 191 2.69 -12.21 -15.00
CA LYS A 191 1.47 -11.41 -15.21
C LYS A 191 0.69 -11.12 -13.94
N TYR A 192 0.95 -11.89 -12.90
CA TYR A 192 0.21 -11.90 -11.65
C TYR A 192 1.08 -11.42 -10.48
N ASP A 193 0.50 -10.70 -9.56
CA ASP A 193 1.07 -10.60 -8.23
C ASP A 193 0.94 -12.00 -7.59
N ILE A 194 2.00 -12.54 -7.00
CA ILE A 194 2.00 -13.89 -6.44
C ILE A 194 2.45 -13.82 -5.00
N SER A 195 1.69 -14.41 -4.08
CA SER A 195 2.08 -14.52 -2.66
C SER A 195 1.93 -15.96 -2.18
N GLY A 196 2.83 -16.39 -1.31
CA GLY A 196 2.80 -17.71 -0.66
C GLY A 196 4.13 -18.04 0.00
N GLY A 197 4.15 -18.93 0.97
CA GLY A 197 5.36 -19.33 1.65
C GLY A 197 6.15 -18.20 2.32
N GLY A 198 5.47 -17.13 2.76
CA GLY A 198 6.11 -15.98 3.40
C GLY A 198 6.79 -14.98 2.45
N ALA A 199 6.64 -15.14 1.13
CA ALA A 199 7.18 -14.22 0.13
C ALA A 199 6.10 -13.71 -0.82
N SER A 200 6.36 -12.57 -1.47
CA SER A 200 5.48 -12.02 -2.51
C SER A 200 6.29 -11.50 -3.69
N ILE A 201 5.78 -11.71 -4.88
CA ILE A 201 6.34 -11.24 -6.15
C ILE A 201 5.36 -10.22 -6.75
N TYR A 202 5.86 -9.04 -7.07
CA TYR A 202 5.08 -7.95 -7.66
C TYR A 202 5.71 -7.55 -9.01
N PRO A 203 5.16 -7.98 -10.14
CA PRO A 203 5.65 -7.59 -11.45
C PRO A 203 5.60 -6.08 -11.64
N LYS A 204 6.69 -5.50 -12.13
CA LYS A 204 6.78 -4.08 -12.44
C LYS A 204 6.69 -3.84 -13.95
N LEU A 205 6.18 -2.67 -14.34
CA LEU A 205 6.03 -2.32 -15.77
C LEU A 205 7.37 -2.02 -16.45
N ASP A 206 8.36 -1.67 -15.68
CA ASP A 206 9.71 -1.29 -16.12
C ASP A 206 10.75 -2.43 -16.06
N GLY A 207 10.29 -3.67 -15.86
CA GLY A 207 11.15 -4.86 -15.87
C GLY A 207 11.24 -5.53 -14.52
#